data_0125f0ebec5df9fa8d11b42fca050f91
#
_entry.id   0125f0ebec5df9fa8d11b42fca050f91
#
_cell.length_a   1.000
_cell.length_b   1.000
_cell.length_c   1.000
_cell.angle_alpha   90.00
_cell.angle_beta   90.00
_cell.angle_gamma   90.00
#
_symmetry.space_group_name_H-M   'P 1'
#
loop_
_entity.id
_entity.type
_entity.pdbx_description
1 polymer ?
#
loop_
_entity_poly.entity_id
_entity_poly.type
_entity_poly.pdbx_seq_one_letter_code
_entity_poly.pdbx_strand_id
1 'polypeptide(L)'
;IESANEFYPFTAKQLPTTENCHVLDLGCGTGLELQEYYLLNPSAMVTGIDLSQGMLAELKRKFANKDITLMLGSYFDVPFGEEVFDAAVSVESLHHFTKGEKIKLYSKLHKALKDKGYFILTDYFSLSDDEEQVHRRNLLALKAEQGITDDEFYHYDIPLTVKHESEALVEAGFSSVVVLNNWGATYTIKAVK
;
A
#
# COMPACT_ATOMS: atom_id res chain seq x y z
N ILE A 1 -4.41 -3.16 15.75
CA ILE A 1 -3.05 -3.33 15.21
C ILE A 1 -2.09 -2.73 16.22
N GLU A 2 -1.07 -3.49 16.62
CA GLU A 2 -0.04 -3.03 17.55
C GLU A 2 0.73 -1.86 16.93
N SER A 3 1.08 -0.85 17.74
CA SER A 3 1.80 0.37 17.32
C SER A 3 1.13 1.23 16.23
N ALA A 4 -0.16 1.04 15.96
CA ALA A 4 -0.89 1.84 14.95
C ALA A 4 -0.81 3.35 15.22
N ASN A 5 -0.87 3.74 16.51
CA ASN A 5 -0.72 5.12 16.96
C ASN A 5 0.69 5.72 16.71
N GLU A 6 1.66 4.89 16.33
CA GLU A 6 3.02 5.33 15.98
C GLU A 6 3.24 5.32 14.46
N PHE A 7 2.90 4.21 13.77
CA PHE A 7 3.22 4.09 12.36
C PHE A 7 2.30 4.91 11.43
N TYR A 8 1.03 5.14 11.75
CA TYR A 8 0.19 6.03 10.93
C TYR A 8 0.71 7.46 10.88
N PRO A 9 1.01 8.13 12.03
CA PRO A 9 1.63 9.45 12.00
C PRO A 9 3.01 9.46 11.37
N PHE A 10 3.80 8.40 11.54
CA PHE A 10 5.12 8.29 10.91
C PHE A 10 5.00 8.22 9.38
N THR A 11 4.11 7.35 8.87
CA THR A 11 3.83 7.19 7.44
C THR A 11 3.37 8.51 6.82
N ALA A 12 2.42 9.20 7.46
CA ALA A 12 1.92 10.49 7.01
C ALA A 12 3.04 11.54 6.86
N LYS A 13 4.01 11.56 7.77
CA LYS A 13 5.18 12.46 7.70
C LYS A 13 6.11 12.18 6.52
N GLN A 14 6.02 11.02 5.88
CA GLN A 14 6.83 10.69 4.72
C GLN A 14 6.20 11.18 3.41
N LEU A 15 4.93 11.59 3.42
CA LEU A 15 4.22 12.08 2.26
C LEU A 15 4.59 13.54 1.93
N PRO A 16 4.43 14.00 0.67
CA PRO A 16 4.88 15.31 0.26
C PRO A 16 4.07 16.44 0.94
N THR A 17 4.77 17.51 1.32
CA THR A 17 4.15 18.70 1.94
C THR A 17 3.98 19.87 0.98
N THR A 18 4.32 19.69 -0.29
CA THR A 18 4.11 20.69 -1.35
C THR A 18 2.60 20.93 -1.52
N GLU A 19 2.20 22.18 -1.64
CA GLU A 19 0.81 22.54 -1.90
C GLU A 19 0.29 21.87 -3.18
N ASN A 20 -0.96 21.40 -3.12
CA ASN A 20 -1.65 20.75 -4.23
C ASN A 20 -0.89 19.53 -4.83
N CYS A 21 -0.02 18.90 -4.07
CA CYS A 21 0.56 17.63 -4.49
C CYS A 21 -0.52 16.54 -4.59
N HIS A 22 -0.34 15.62 -5.51
CA HIS A 22 -1.30 14.55 -5.76
C HIS A 22 -0.75 13.22 -5.22
N VAL A 23 -1.47 12.61 -4.29
CA VAL A 23 -1.10 11.35 -3.64
C VAL A 23 -2.09 10.26 -4.01
N LEU A 24 -1.59 9.08 -4.38
CA LEU A 24 -2.37 7.87 -4.59
C LEU A 24 -2.33 7.00 -3.33
N ASP A 25 -3.49 6.59 -2.85
CA ASP A 25 -3.63 5.75 -1.65
C ASP A 25 -4.24 4.39 -2.01
N LEU A 26 -3.44 3.32 -1.88
CA LEU A 26 -3.79 1.96 -2.24
C LEU A 26 -4.31 1.19 -1.02
N GLY A 27 -5.59 0.86 -1.02
CA GLY A 27 -6.27 0.25 0.12
C GLY A 27 -6.54 1.29 1.21
N CYS A 28 -7.07 2.46 0.82
CA CYS A 28 -7.22 3.62 1.69
C CYS A 28 -8.18 3.42 2.87
N GLY A 29 -9.00 2.36 2.86
CA GLY A 29 -9.92 2.05 3.94
C GLY A 29 -10.75 3.26 4.38
N THR A 30 -10.69 3.59 5.67
CA THR A 30 -11.33 4.78 6.25
C THR A 30 -10.39 5.98 6.38
N GLY A 31 -9.16 5.90 5.83
CA GLY A 31 -8.16 6.97 5.78
C GLY A 31 -7.56 7.29 7.14
N LEU A 32 -7.00 6.32 7.86
CA LEU A 32 -6.34 6.56 9.13
C LEU A 32 -5.04 7.35 8.94
N GLU A 33 -4.22 6.98 7.96
CA GLU A 33 -3.02 7.71 7.54
C GLU A 33 -3.36 9.11 6.98
N LEU A 34 -4.48 9.22 6.25
CA LEU A 34 -4.94 10.50 5.69
C LEU A 34 -5.38 11.48 6.77
N GLN A 35 -5.88 10.99 7.91
CA GLN A 35 -6.21 11.85 9.04
C GLN A 35 -4.97 12.59 9.54
N GLU A 36 -3.86 11.88 9.70
CA GLU A 36 -2.59 12.45 10.09
C GLU A 36 -1.98 13.32 8.97
N TYR A 37 -2.11 12.87 7.71
CA TYR A 37 -1.53 13.59 6.57
C TYR A 37 -2.21 14.93 6.31
N TYR A 38 -3.53 15.03 6.40
CA TYR A 38 -4.23 16.30 6.20
C TYR A 38 -4.00 17.34 7.31
N LEU A 39 -3.45 16.93 8.48
CA LEU A 39 -2.95 17.87 9.48
C LEU A 39 -1.63 18.52 9.02
N LEU A 40 -0.81 17.80 8.24
CA LEU A 40 0.49 18.25 7.73
C LEU A 40 0.36 19.00 6.41
N ASN A 41 -0.54 18.54 5.53
CA ASN A 41 -0.78 19.14 4.21
C ASN A 41 -2.30 19.22 3.92
N PRO A 42 -2.97 20.28 4.39
CA PRO A 42 -4.41 20.45 4.17
C PRO A 42 -4.85 20.61 2.71
N SER A 43 -3.94 21.00 1.82
CA SER A 43 -4.18 21.24 0.39
C SER A 43 -3.85 20.04 -0.51
N ALA A 44 -3.42 18.93 0.05
CA ALA A 44 -3.12 17.73 -0.74
C ALA A 44 -4.36 17.24 -1.49
N MET A 45 -4.17 16.87 -2.76
CA MET A 45 -5.14 16.13 -3.55
C MET A 45 -4.88 14.64 -3.35
N VAL A 46 -5.90 13.86 -3.01
CA VAL A 46 -5.75 12.42 -2.78
C VAL A 46 -6.66 11.64 -3.71
N THR A 47 -6.13 10.59 -4.33
CA THR A 47 -6.93 9.55 -4.98
C THR A 47 -6.83 8.30 -4.15
N GLY A 48 -7.93 7.89 -3.53
CA GLY A 48 -8.02 6.69 -2.70
C GLY A 48 -8.73 5.55 -3.43
N ILE A 49 -8.19 4.35 -3.33
CA ILE A 49 -8.74 3.13 -3.93
C ILE A 49 -8.99 2.11 -2.83
N ASP A 50 -10.20 1.54 -2.81
CA ASP A 50 -10.55 0.46 -1.88
C ASP A 50 -11.64 -0.44 -2.48
N LEU A 51 -11.68 -1.71 -2.07
CA LEU A 51 -12.71 -2.68 -2.46
C LEU A 51 -14.01 -2.48 -1.68
N SER A 52 -13.97 -1.82 -0.53
CA SER A 52 -15.10 -1.68 0.38
C SER A 52 -15.85 -0.38 0.17
N GLN A 53 -17.05 -0.46 -0.41
CA GLN A 53 -17.94 0.70 -0.53
C GLN A 53 -18.25 1.35 0.82
N GLY A 54 -18.37 0.54 1.88
CA GLY A 54 -18.64 1.03 3.23
C GLY A 54 -17.49 1.87 3.78
N MET A 55 -16.24 1.42 3.59
CA MET A 55 -15.05 2.16 3.99
C MET A 55 -14.91 3.48 3.22
N LEU A 56 -15.11 3.44 1.91
CA LEU A 56 -15.08 4.65 1.08
C LEU A 56 -16.17 5.66 1.46
N ALA A 57 -17.36 5.18 1.82
CA ALA A 57 -18.44 6.06 2.29
C ALA A 57 -18.07 6.75 3.62
N GLU A 58 -17.47 6.03 4.55
CA GLU A 58 -16.98 6.57 5.82
C GLU A 58 -15.83 7.56 5.59
N LEU A 59 -14.87 7.22 4.74
CA LEU A 59 -13.77 8.10 4.37
C LEU A 59 -14.29 9.41 3.75
N LYS A 60 -15.23 9.32 2.82
CA LYS A 60 -15.86 10.49 2.18
C LYS A 60 -16.57 11.39 3.20
N ARG A 61 -17.27 10.79 4.17
CA ARG A 61 -17.92 11.53 5.26
C ARG A 61 -16.91 12.25 6.13
N LYS A 62 -15.81 11.56 6.48
CA LYS A 62 -14.75 12.08 7.35
C LYS A 62 -13.99 13.26 6.72
N PHE A 63 -13.78 13.19 5.40
CA PHE A 63 -13.01 14.18 4.65
C PHE A 63 -13.84 14.98 3.63
N ALA A 64 -15.11 15.29 3.99
CA ALA A 64 -16.04 15.97 3.09
C ALA A 64 -15.55 17.33 2.54
N ASN A 65 -14.64 18.00 3.26
CA ASN A 65 -14.07 19.30 2.89
C ASN A 65 -12.66 19.20 2.29
N LYS A 66 -12.23 17.99 1.90
CA LYS A 66 -10.91 17.74 1.31
C LYS A 66 -11.02 17.42 -0.18
N ASP A 67 -9.97 17.73 -0.92
CA ASP A 67 -9.86 17.33 -2.34
C ASP A 67 -9.48 15.84 -2.41
N ILE A 68 -10.51 15.00 -2.43
CA ILE A 68 -10.36 13.55 -2.46
C ILE A 68 -11.23 12.92 -3.54
N THR A 69 -10.60 12.15 -4.40
CA THR A 69 -11.24 11.29 -5.39
C THR A 69 -11.21 9.85 -4.89
N LEU A 70 -12.36 9.19 -4.86
CA LEU A 70 -12.48 7.82 -4.38
C LEU A 70 -12.89 6.88 -5.51
N MET A 71 -12.18 5.77 -5.64
CA MET A 71 -12.41 4.75 -6.65
C MET A 71 -12.72 3.42 -5.96
N LEU A 72 -13.94 2.90 -6.19
CA LEU A 72 -14.35 1.58 -5.73
C LEU A 72 -13.81 0.51 -6.69
N GLY A 73 -12.95 -0.36 -6.23
CA GLY A 73 -12.40 -1.46 -7.01
C GLY A 73 -11.07 -1.96 -6.50
N SER A 74 -10.56 -3.00 -7.16
CA SER A 74 -9.23 -3.51 -6.90
C SER A 74 -8.17 -2.58 -7.48
N TYR A 75 -7.17 -2.23 -6.71
CA TYR A 75 -6.02 -1.47 -7.21
C TYR A 75 -5.19 -2.25 -8.25
N PHE A 76 -5.44 -3.55 -8.45
CA PHE A 76 -4.91 -4.30 -9.60
C PHE A 76 -5.62 -3.94 -10.91
N ASP A 77 -6.92 -3.66 -10.86
CA ASP A 77 -7.79 -3.47 -12.04
C ASP A 77 -8.01 -1.99 -12.38
N VAL A 78 -8.18 -1.14 -11.35
CA VAL A 78 -8.44 0.31 -11.52
C VAL A 78 -7.25 0.99 -12.20
N PRO A 79 -7.43 1.77 -13.29
CA PRO A 79 -6.33 2.49 -13.93
C PRO A 79 -5.83 3.64 -13.07
N PHE A 80 -4.49 3.81 -13.00
CA PHE A 80 -3.87 4.91 -12.25
C PHE A 80 -3.52 6.13 -13.12
N GLY A 81 -3.45 5.94 -14.45
CA GLY A 81 -2.86 6.93 -15.37
C GLY A 81 -1.34 6.83 -15.40
N GLU A 82 -0.71 7.79 -16.07
CA GLU A 82 0.75 7.87 -16.21
C GLU A 82 1.23 9.25 -15.75
N GLU A 83 2.28 9.28 -14.93
CA GLU A 83 2.90 10.51 -14.41
C GLU A 83 1.90 11.48 -13.73
N VAL A 84 0.95 10.92 -12.97
CA VAL A 84 -0.13 11.67 -12.31
C VAL A 84 0.25 12.07 -10.89
N PHE A 85 0.93 11.18 -10.16
CA PHE A 85 1.09 11.31 -8.71
C PHE A 85 2.50 11.70 -8.30
N ASP A 86 2.60 12.62 -7.34
CA ASP A 86 3.85 13.03 -6.71
C ASP A 86 4.36 11.96 -5.75
N ALA A 87 3.43 11.27 -5.08
CA ALA A 87 3.72 10.13 -4.24
C ALA A 87 2.55 9.13 -4.23
N ALA A 88 2.83 7.92 -3.78
CA ALA A 88 1.82 6.94 -3.44
C ALA A 88 2.05 6.40 -2.03
N VAL A 89 1.00 5.87 -1.41
CA VAL A 89 1.03 5.25 -0.10
C VAL A 89 0.18 3.99 -0.08
N SER A 90 0.57 3.03 0.73
CA SER A 90 -0.28 1.91 1.15
C SER A 90 0.05 1.57 2.60
N VAL A 91 -0.98 1.34 3.41
CA VAL A 91 -0.82 0.98 4.82
C VAL A 91 -1.63 -0.27 5.12
N GLU A 92 -0.93 -1.32 5.60
CA GLU A 92 -1.56 -2.59 6.04
C GLU A 92 -2.55 -3.18 5.01
N SER A 93 -2.16 -3.22 3.73
CA SER A 93 -3.03 -3.65 2.63
C SER A 93 -2.40 -4.66 1.66
N LEU A 94 -1.08 -4.66 1.51
CA LEU A 94 -0.42 -5.45 0.47
C LEU A 94 0.12 -6.81 0.94
N HIS A 95 0.10 -7.11 2.22
CA HIS A 95 0.58 -8.38 2.78
C HIS A 95 -0.27 -9.61 2.40
N HIS A 96 -1.37 -9.43 1.67
CA HIS A 96 -2.21 -10.51 1.16
C HIS A 96 -1.81 -11.04 -0.23
N PHE A 97 -0.80 -10.45 -0.87
CA PHE A 97 -0.47 -10.73 -2.27
C PHE A 97 0.93 -11.33 -2.42
N THR A 98 1.06 -12.21 -3.41
CA THR A 98 2.32 -12.85 -3.77
C THR A 98 3.32 -11.84 -4.36
N LYS A 99 4.61 -12.16 -4.32
CA LYS A 99 5.67 -11.35 -4.97
C LYS A 99 5.37 -11.06 -6.44
N GLY A 100 4.87 -12.06 -7.19
CA GLY A 100 4.55 -11.90 -8.62
C GLY A 100 3.39 -10.94 -8.87
N GLU A 101 2.34 -10.96 -8.04
CA GLU A 101 1.24 -10.00 -8.11
C GLU A 101 1.71 -8.58 -7.76
N LYS A 102 2.51 -8.45 -6.71
CA LYS A 102 3.09 -7.18 -6.28
C LYS A 102 3.98 -6.54 -7.35
N ILE A 103 4.82 -7.31 -8.05
CA ILE A 103 5.64 -6.80 -9.17
C ILE A 103 4.76 -6.16 -10.25
N LYS A 104 3.64 -6.80 -10.62
CA LYS A 104 2.69 -6.22 -11.60
C LYS A 104 2.08 -4.91 -11.11
N LEU A 105 1.63 -4.90 -9.85
CA LEU A 105 1.07 -3.69 -9.22
C LEU A 105 2.12 -2.58 -9.14
N TYR A 106 3.34 -2.89 -8.69
CA TYR A 106 4.42 -1.93 -8.56
C TYR A 106 4.89 -1.38 -9.90
N SER A 107 4.90 -2.19 -10.96
CA SER A 107 5.20 -1.70 -12.32
C SER A 107 4.15 -0.71 -12.82
N LYS A 108 2.87 -0.96 -12.53
CA LYS A 108 1.77 -0.04 -12.82
C LYS A 108 1.88 1.24 -11.99
N LEU A 109 2.21 1.11 -10.70
CA LEU A 109 2.43 2.23 -9.79
C LEU A 109 3.62 3.11 -10.24
N HIS A 110 4.73 2.48 -10.62
CA HIS A 110 5.91 3.17 -11.13
C HIS A 110 5.59 4.07 -12.33
N LYS A 111 4.75 3.59 -13.27
CA LYS A 111 4.30 4.40 -14.42
C LYS A 111 3.41 5.57 -14.00
N ALA A 112 2.58 5.37 -12.97
CA ALA A 112 1.65 6.38 -12.49
C ALA A 112 2.33 7.51 -11.69
N LEU A 113 3.50 7.24 -11.10
CA LEU A 113 4.30 8.26 -10.42
C LEU A 113 4.98 9.19 -11.41
N LYS A 114 5.03 10.47 -11.09
CA LYS A 114 5.83 11.48 -11.80
C LYS A 114 7.33 11.19 -11.68
N ASP A 115 8.14 11.85 -12.47
CA ASP A 115 9.60 11.83 -12.32
C ASP A 115 9.98 12.24 -10.86
N LYS A 116 10.88 11.46 -10.25
CA LYS A 116 11.25 11.58 -8.82
C LYS A 116 10.11 11.35 -7.82
N GLY A 117 8.95 10.92 -8.28
CA GLY A 117 7.88 10.45 -7.42
C GLY A 117 8.31 9.21 -6.62
N TYR A 118 7.61 8.92 -5.55
CA TYR A 118 7.98 7.82 -4.66
C TYR A 118 6.77 7.12 -4.05
N PHE A 119 6.99 5.91 -3.60
CA PHE A 119 6.01 5.10 -2.89
C PHE A 119 6.42 4.88 -1.44
N ILE A 120 5.47 5.06 -0.53
CA ILE A 120 5.61 4.72 0.89
C ILE A 120 4.73 3.50 1.18
N LEU A 121 5.37 2.43 1.60
CA LEU A 121 4.70 1.21 2.03
C LEU A 121 4.93 1.04 3.54
N THR A 122 3.85 1.06 4.32
CA THR A 122 3.86 0.64 5.72
C THR A 122 3.00 -0.60 5.83
N ASP A 123 3.64 -1.74 6.11
CA ASP A 123 2.94 -3.01 6.07
C ASP A 123 3.58 -4.04 7.02
N TYR A 124 2.87 -5.15 7.22
CA TYR A 124 3.33 -6.31 7.95
C TYR A 124 4.26 -7.18 7.08
N PHE A 125 5.39 -7.60 7.65
CA PHE A 125 6.42 -8.39 6.97
C PHE A 125 6.78 -9.65 7.73
N SER A 126 7.11 -10.72 6.99
CA SER A 126 7.76 -11.89 7.57
C SER A 126 9.17 -11.53 8.06
N LEU A 127 9.54 -12.03 9.24
CA LEU A 127 10.85 -11.78 9.83
C LEU A 127 11.95 -12.69 9.29
N SER A 128 11.56 -13.75 8.56
CA SER A 128 12.48 -14.70 7.93
C SER A 128 11.88 -15.34 6.67
N ASP A 129 12.74 -15.89 5.81
CA ASP A 129 12.33 -16.66 4.63
C ASP A 129 11.52 -17.91 5.04
N ASP A 130 11.84 -18.52 6.17
CA ASP A 130 11.12 -19.69 6.69
C ASP A 130 9.69 -19.31 7.09
N GLU A 131 9.50 -18.16 7.75
CA GLU A 131 8.19 -17.64 8.13
C GLU A 131 7.34 -17.31 6.88
N GLU A 132 7.92 -16.62 5.89
CA GLU A 132 7.26 -16.36 4.61
C GLU A 132 6.79 -17.66 3.94
N GLN A 133 7.63 -18.70 3.94
CA GLN A 133 7.25 -20.00 3.37
C GLN A 133 6.16 -20.70 4.19
N VAL A 134 6.14 -20.56 5.51
CA VAL A 134 5.07 -21.09 6.37
C VAL A 134 3.73 -20.45 6.01
N HIS A 135 3.67 -19.12 5.92
CA HIS A 135 2.46 -18.40 5.53
C HIS A 135 1.94 -18.89 4.17
N ARG A 136 2.83 -18.99 3.18
CA ARG A 136 2.48 -19.48 1.84
C ARG A 136 1.95 -20.90 1.85
N ARG A 137 2.60 -21.82 2.55
CA ARG A 137 2.14 -23.23 2.67
C ARG A 137 0.76 -23.32 3.34
N ASN A 138 0.53 -22.51 4.39
CA ASN A 138 -0.74 -22.49 5.07
C ASN A 138 -1.87 -21.99 4.17
N LEU A 139 -1.63 -20.95 3.36
CA LEU A 139 -2.61 -20.48 2.37
C LEU A 139 -2.97 -21.59 1.37
N LEU A 140 -1.96 -22.28 0.80
CA LEU A 140 -2.20 -23.35 -0.16
C LEU A 140 -2.97 -24.52 0.46
N ALA A 141 -2.66 -24.88 1.70
CA ALA A 141 -3.38 -25.93 2.43
C ALA A 141 -4.86 -25.55 2.67
N LEU A 142 -5.13 -24.30 3.08
CA LEU A 142 -6.49 -23.79 3.29
C LEU A 142 -7.30 -23.75 1.99
N LYS A 143 -6.70 -23.29 0.90
CA LYS A 143 -7.33 -23.30 -0.42
C LYS A 143 -7.70 -24.72 -0.86
N ALA A 144 -6.77 -25.67 -0.72
CA ALA A 144 -6.98 -27.08 -1.07
C ALA A 144 -8.12 -27.69 -0.23
N GLU A 145 -8.18 -27.42 1.07
CA GLU A 145 -9.23 -27.90 1.96
C GLU A 145 -10.62 -27.38 1.57
N GLN A 146 -10.69 -26.12 1.08
CA GLN A 146 -11.94 -25.46 0.68
C GLN A 146 -12.29 -25.63 -0.80
N GLY A 147 -11.44 -26.32 -1.58
CA GLY A 147 -11.66 -26.52 -3.02
C GLY A 147 -11.50 -25.24 -3.85
N ILE A 148 -10.73 -24.25 -3.33
CA ILE A 148 -10.42 -22.99 -3.99
C ILE A 148 -9.18 -23.20 -4.86
N THR A 149 -9.21 -22.72 -6.12
CA THR A 149 -8.08 -22.84 -7.03
C THR A 149 -6.94 -21.88 -6.67
N ASP A 150 -5.71 -22.18 -7.10
CA ASP A 150 -4.53 -21.39 -6.72
C ASP A 150 -4.59 -19.95 -7.26
N ASP A 151 -5.30 -19.72 -8.37
CA ASP A 151 -5.46 -18.43 -9.03
C ASP A 151 -6.61 -17.58 -8.44
N GLU A 152 -7.51 -18.17 -7.64
CA GLU A 152 -8.54 -17.41 -6.95
C GLU A 152 -7.98 -16.67 -5.73
N PHE A 153 -8.38 -15.42 -5.54
CA PHE A 153 -8.02 -14.66 -4.34
C PHE A 153 -8.67 -15.25 -3.09
N TYR A 154 -7.86 -15.44 -2.05
CA TYR A 154 -8.32 -15.83 -0.70
C TYR A 154 -7.68 -14.88 0.30
N HIS A 155 -8.50 -14.25 1.13
CA HIS A 155 -8.03 -13.29 2.13
C HIS A 155 -7.25 -14.01 3.23
N TYR A 156 -5.94 -14.00 3.12
CA TYR A 156 -4.99 -14.60 4.07
C TYR A 156 -3.67 -13.84 4.03
N ASP A 157 -3.01 -13.72 5.17
CA ASP A 157 -1.75 -13.00 5.27
C ASP A 157 -0.59 -13.86 4.76
N ILE A 158 0.06 -13.39 3.71
CA ILE A 158 1.26 -13.99 3.11
C ILE A 158 2.36 -12.94 2.96
N PRO A 159 2.72 -12.27 4.07
CA PRO A 159 3.69 -11.18 4.01
C PRO A 159 5.03 -11.69 3.46
N LEU A 160 5.62 -10.91 2.57
CA LEU A 160 6.99 -11.13 2.14
C LEU A 160 7.96 -10.70 3.26
N THR A 161 9.20 -11.16 3.18
CA THR A 161 10.29 -10.51 3.92
C THR A 161 10.57 -9.13 3.33
N VAL A 162 11.12 -8.22 4.14
CA VAL A 162 11.56 -6.88 3.65
C VAL A 162 12.51 -6.99 2.46
N LYS A 163 13.35 -8.03 2.44
CA LYS A 163 14.25 -8.33 1.33
C LYS A 163 13.49 -8.63 0.04
N HIS A 164 12.55 -9.57 0.09
CA HIS A 164 11.77 -9.98 -1.09
C HIS A 164 10.82 -8.87 -1.57
N GLU A 165 10.29 -8.06 -0.66
CA GLU A 165 9.52 -6.87 -1.00
C GLU A 165 10.38 -5.83 -1.73
N SER A 166 11.59 -5.55 -1.22
CA SER A 166 12.54 -4.64 -1.86
C SER A 166 12.96 -5.12 -3.25
N GLU A 167 13.20 -6.42 -3.39
CA GLU A 167 13.49 -7.03 -4.70
C GLU A 167 12.32 -6.85 -5.67
N ALA A 168 11.07 -7.04 -5.23
CA ALA A 168 9.87 -6.84 -6.05
C ALA A 168 9.74 -5.39 -6.54
N LEU A 169 10.02 -4.42 -5.68
CA LEU A 169 10.02 -3.00 -6.03
C LEU A 169 11.12 -2.65 -7.04
N VAL A 170 12.35 -3.16 -6.85
CA VAL A 170 13.45 -2.96 -7.80
C VAL A 170 13.14 -3.61 -9.15
N GLU A 171 12.61 -4.84 -9.16
CA GLU A 171 12.20 -5.54 -10.38
C GLU A 171 11.10 -4.78 -11.15
N ALA A 172 10.22 -4.09 -10.42
CA ALA A 172 9.18 -3.24 -10.99
C ALA A 172 9.68 -1.90 -11.58
N GLY A 173 10.97 -1.56 -11.37
CA GLY A 173 11.62 -0.39 -11.96
C GLY A 173 12.00 0.72 -10.97
N PHE A 174 11.70 0.60 -9.68
CA PHE A 174 12.12 1.60 -8.70
C PHE A 174 13.64 1.65 -8.56
N SER A 175 14.20 2.87 -8.56
CA SER A 175 15.65 3.11 -8.60
C SER A 175 16.33 2.94 -7.24
N SER A 176 15.59 3.16 -6.15
CA SER A 176 16.09 2.93 -4.79
C SER A 176 14.96 2.49 -3.86
N VAL A 177 15.31 1.61 -2.91
CA VAL A 177 14.40 1.12 -1.88
C VAL A 177 15.12 1.19 -0.54
N VAL A 178 14.52 1.88 0.43
CA VAL A 178 15.10 2.04 1.77
C VAL A 178 14.06 1.78 2.86
N VAL A 179 14.46 1.13 3.92
CA VAL A 179 13.67 0.99 5.14
C VAL A 179 13.83 2.27 5.95
N LEU A 180 12.71 2.91 6.31
CA LEU A 180 12.70 4.14 7.08
C LEU A 180 12.56 3.90 8.58
N ASN A 181 11.72 2.94 8.97
CA ASN A 181 11.50 2.56 10.37
C ASN A 181 10.80 1.20 10.47
N ASN A 182 10.72 0.64 11.68
CA ASN A 182 9.91 -0.53 11.97
C ASN A 182 9.38 -0.55 13.41
N TRP A 183 8.29 -1.27 13.60
CA TRP A 183 7.63 -1.58 14.88
C TRP A 183 7.33 -3.08 14.91
N GLY A 184 8.23 -3.85 15.53
CA GLY A 184 8.14 -5.31 15.43
C GLY A 184 8.22 -5.78 13.98
N ALA A 185 7.16 -6.42 13.49
CA ALA A 185 7.05 -6.93 12.13
C ALA A 185 6.43 -5.93 11.12
N THR A 186 5.94 -4.78 11.57
CA THR A 186 5.47 -3.70 10.68
C THR A 186 6.64 -2.79 10.32
N TYR A 187 6.89 -2.61 9.03
CA TYR A 187 7.97 -1.76 8.49
C TYR A 187 7.41 -0.67 7.60
N THR A 188 8.07 0.49 7.61
CA THR A 188 7.85 1.52 6.59
C THR A 188 9.03 1.53 5.62
N ILE A 189 8.72 1.35 4.34
CA ILE A 189 9.68 1.32 3.22
C ILE A 189 9.37 2.49 2.29
N LYS A 190 10.41 3.14 1.78
CA LYS A 190 10.32 4.13 0.70
C LYS A 190 10.99 3.61 -0.56
N ALA A 191 10.26 3.63 -1.67
CA ALA A 191 10.77 3.30 -3.00
C ALA A 191 10.68 4.54 -3.91
N VAL A 192 11.76 4.90 -4.58
CA VAL A 192 11.84 6.09 -5.47
C VAL A 192 11.83 5.65 -6.92
N LYS A 193 11.02 6.32 -7.76
CA LYS A 193 11.00 6.13 -9.21
C LYS A 193 12.31 6.50 -9.87
#